data_81203473c70c4062193c7ed876aa136a
#
_entry.id   81203473c70c4062193c7ed876aa136a
#
_cell.length_a   1.000
_cell.length_b   1.000
_cell.length_c   1.000
_cell.angle_alpha   90.00
_cell.angle_beta   90.00
_cell.angle_gamma   90.00
#
_symmetry.space_group_name_H-M   'P 1'
#
loop_
_entity.id
_entity.type
_entity.pdbx_description
1 polymer ?
#
loop_
_entity_poly.entity_id
_entity_poly.type
_entity_poly.pdbx_seq_one_letter_code
_entity_poly.pdbx_strand_id
1 'polypeptide(L)'
;MSTLSKVALGMMGRLRPKPAIGHSDSSIKLPSPDTHGGIPLMEALSQRRSLREFARNELPLPVLSNLLWAAYGRNRPDGGRTAPSALNAQEVDIFVALPAGAYLYDASEHELHLVVASDLRRVTGYQDFVDDAPLDLVYVADYTRCSLVAVESREAYAFVCAGAITQNVYLFAASSGLATVIRAWIDRAAIADAMGLAPDQQVLLSQTVAYPKVTT
;
A
#
# COMPACT_ATOMS: atom_id res chain seq x y z
N MET A 1 3.09 6.06 -19.27
CA MET A 1 2.30 5.25 -20.26
C MET A 1 0.83 5.61 -20.08
N SER A 2 0.02 5.69 -21.15
CA SER A 2 -1.41 6.03 -21.02
C SER A 2 -2.21 4.87 -20.40
N THR A 3 -3.33 5.20 -19.74
CA THR A 3 -4.26 4.20 -19.18
C THR A 3 -4.71 3.17 -20.22
N LEU A 4 -5.06 3.60 -21.43
CA LEU A 4 -5.48 2.68 -22.51
C LEU A 4 -4.36 1.70 -22.89
N SER A 5 -3.12 2.17 -22.99
CA SER A 5 -1.98 1.29 -23.29
C SER A 5 -1.74 0.27 -22.17
N LYS A 6 -1.89 0.67 -20.91
CA LYS A 6 -1.75 -0.25 -19.76
C LYS A 6 -2.83 -1.31 -19.74
N VAL A 7 -4.09 -0.93 -19.97
CA VAL A 7 -5.21 -1.88 -20.08
C VAL A 7 -4.97 -2.90 -21.19
N ALA A 8 -4.57 -2.43 -22.37
CA ALA A 8 -4.27 -3.32 -23.50
C ALA A 8 -3.13 -4.30 -23.17
N LEU A 9 -2.05 -3.82 -22.53
CA LEU A 9 -0.94 -4.67 -22.11
C LEU A 9 -1.36 -5.67 -21.03
N GLY A 10 -2.18 -5.25 -20.06
CA GLY A 10 -2.74 -6.14 -19.02
C GLY A 10 -3.59 -7.25 -19.64
N MET A 11 -4.52 -6.90 -20.55
CA MET A 11 -5.37 -7.87 -21.26
C MET A 11 -4.57 -8.90 -22.08
N MET A 12 -3.38 -8.50 -22.56
CA MET A 12 -2.45 -9.39 -23.27
C MET A 12 -1.49 -10.15 -22.34
N GLY A 13 -1.56 -9.97 -21.01
CA GLY A 13 -0.62 -10.51 -20.05
C GLY A 13 0.81 -9.97 -20.23
N ARG A 14 0.96 -8.76 -20.78
CA ARG A 14 2.26 -8.14 -21.12
C ARG A 14 2.61 -6.92 -20.24
N LEU A 15 1.77 -6.57 -19.29
CA LEU A 15 2.10 -5.51 -18.33
C LEU A 15 3.24 -6.00 -17.43
N ARG A 16 4.38 -5.33 -17.45
CA ARG A 16 5.59 -5.74 -16.71
C ARG A 16 6.12 -4.57 -15.88
N PRO A 17 6.81 -4.88 -14.76
CA PRO A 17 7.57 -3.90 -13.98
C PRO A 17 8.60 -3.16 -14.82
N LYS A 18 9.11 -2.06 -14.27
CA LYS A 18 10.30 -1.37 -14.78
C LYS A 18 11.56 -1.91 -14.08
N PRO A 19 12.76 -1.72 -14.66
CA PRO A 19 14.00 -1.84 -13.90
C PRO A 19 13.95 -0.93 -12.66
N ALA A 20 14.57 -1.38 -11.58
CA ALA A 20 14.70 -0.57 -10.37
C ALA A 20 15.48 0.71 -10.65
N ILE A 21 15.13 1.79 -9.96
CA ILE A 21 15.84 3.07 -10.01
C ILE A 21 16.54 3.24 -8.66
N GLY A 22 17.87 3.33 -8.70
CA GLY A 22 18.69 3.42 -7.49
C GLY A 22 19.09 2.06 -6.92
N HIS A 23 19.58 2.06 -5.69
CA HIS A 23 20.00 0.88 -4.97
C HIS A 23 18.84 0.31 -4.14
N SER A 24 18.68 -1.01 -4.19
CA SER A 24 17.68 -1.72 -3.39
C SER A 24 18.36 -2.30 -2.15
N ASP A 25 18.17 -1.66 -1.00
CA ASP A 25 18.62 -2.21 0.27
C ASP A 25 17.77 -3.44 0.63
N SER A 26 18.39 -4.45 1.25
CA SER A 26 17.69 -5.68 1.67
C SER A 26 16.64 -5.41 2.75
N SER A 27 16.86 -4.41 3.58
CA SER A 27 15.88 -3.89 4.56
C SER A 27 16.06 -2.39 4.76
N ILE A 28 14.97 -1.71 5.11
CA ILE A 28 14.95 -0.29 5.46
C ILE A 28 14.34 -0.18 6.85
N LYS A 29 15.16 0.20 7.83
CA LYS A 29 14.67 0.52 9.17
C LYS A 29 13.88 1.81 9.13
N LEU A 30 12.64 1.76 9.62
CA LEU A 30 11.82 2.95 9.74
C LEU A 30 12.11 3.65 11.08
N PRO A 31 12.19 4.98 11.12
CA PRO A 31 12.28 5.69 12.38
C PRO A 31 11.02 5.45 13.22
N SER A 32 11.12 5.60 14.54
CA SER A 32 9.94 5.50 15.42
C SER A 32 8.83 6.44 14.96
N PRO A 33 7.58 5.96 14.87
CA PRO A 33 6.48 6.78 14.39
C PRO A 33 6.12 7.86 15.41
N ASP A 34 5.79 9.05 14.92
CA ASP A 34 5.17 10.09 15.75
C ASP A 34 3.68 9.77 15.92
N THR A 35 3.31 9.33 17.12
CA THR A 35 1.93 8.95 17.47
C THR A 35 1.12 10.09 18.09
N HIS A 36 1.70 11.29 18.20
CA HIS A 36 1.07 12.46 18.83
C HIS A 36 0.83 13.61 17.86
N GLY A 37 1.28 13.48 16.60
CA GLY A 37 1.12 14.49 15.57
C GLY A 37 -0.23 14.46 14.87
N GLY A 38 -0.39 15.35 13.90
CA GLY A 38 -1.56 15.42 13.04
C GLY A 38 -2.59 16.47 13.45
N ILE A 39 -3.74 16.47 12.76
CA ILE A 39 -4.89 17.34 13.03
C ILE A 39 -6.00 16.56 13.76
N PRO A 40 -6.96 17.25 14.40
CA PRO A 40 -8.10 16.57 15.04
C PRO A 40 -8.82 15.63 14.08
N LEU A 41 -9.28 14.46 14.59
CA LEU A 41 -9.94 13.43 13.78
C LEU A 41 -11.10 13.97 12.94
N MET A 42 -11.97 14.82 13.50
CA MET A 42 -13.11 15.37 12.78
C MET A 42 -12.69 16.29 11.65
N GLU A 43 -11.58 16.98 11.80
CA GLU A 43 -10.97 17.80 10.76
C GLU A 43 -10.37 16.90 9.64
N ALA A 44 -9.65 15.84 10.00
CA ALA A 44 -9.14 14.87 9.03
C ALA A 44 -10.28 14.21 8.22
N LEU A 45 -11.37 13.85 8.89
CA LEU A 45 -12.58 13.31 8.24
C LEU A 45 -13.20 14.32 7.25
N SER A 46 -13.29 15.60 7.62
CA SER A 46 -13.85 16.65 6.77
C SER A 46 -12.98 16.95 5.53
N GLN A 47 -11.65 16.79 5.65
CA GLN A 47 -10.70 17.03 4.58
C GLN A 47 -10.44 15.79 3.71
N ARG A 48 -10.76 14.58 4.18
CA ARG A 48 -10.51 13.32 3.48
C ARG A 48 -11.16 13.32 2.09
N ARG A 49 -10.38 13.11 1.05
CA ARG A 49 -10.83 12.98 -0.34
C ARG A 49 -9.88 12.13 -1.17
N SER A 50 -10.34 11.62 -2.29
CA SER A 50 -9.50 10.92 -3.27
C SER A 50 -8.89 11.93 -4.23
N LEU A 51 -7.58 12.08 -4.19
CA LEU A 51 -6.81 12.93 -5.09
C LEU A 51 -6.02 12.06 -6.07
N ARG A 52 -5.90 12.50 -7.32
CA ARG A 52 -5.26 11.74 -8.41
C ARG A 52 -4.16 12.54 -9.12
N GLU A 53 -3.85 13.73 -8.61
CA GLU A 53 -2.76 14.57 -9.10
C GLU A 53 -1.63 14.56 -8.07
N PHE A 54 -0.55 13.90 -8.44
CA PHE A 54 0.56 13.58 -7.56
C PHE A 54 1.83 14.29 -7.97
N ALA A 55 2.55 14.85 -7.00
CA ALA A 55 3.95 15.24 -7.17
C ALA A 55 4.82 13.98 -7.25
N ARG A 56 5.98 14.11 -7.90
CA ARG A 56 6.94 13.00 -8.10
C ARG A 56 7.96 12.87 -6.96
N ASN A 57 7.95 13.81 -6.03
CA ASN A 57 8.90 13.85 -4.91
C ASN A 57 8.67 12.66 -3.99
N GLU A 58 9.74 11.99 -3.64
CA GLU A 58 9.73 10.90 -2.65
C GLU A 58 9.23 11.41 -1.30
N LEU A 59 8.56 10.54 -0.55
CA LEU A 59 8.20 10.84 0.82
C LEU A 59 9.44 10.70 1.72
N PRO A 60 9.73 11.68 2.58
CA PRO A 60 10.77 11.54 3.59
C PRO A 60 10.52 10.29 4.46
N LEU A 61 11.59 9.61 4.85
CA LEU A 61 11.48 8.37 5.62
C LEU A 61 10.63 8.50 6.91
N PRO A 62 10.68 9.60 7.68
CA PRO A 62 9.76 9.79 8.81
C PRO A 62 8.28 9.86 8.41
N VAL A 63 7.96 10.45 7.25
CA VAL A 63 6.58 10.51 6.75
C VAL A 63 6.11 9.13 6.31
N LEU A 64 6.96 8.36 5.63
CA LEU A 64 6.69 6.97 5.25
C LEU A 64 6.49 6.09 6.50
N SER A 65 7.32 6.26 7.53
CA SER A 65 7.18 5.57 8.79
C SER A 65 5.82 5.81 9.45
N ASN A 66 5.46 7.08 9.62
CA ASN A 66 4.17 7.48 10.19
C ASN A 66 2.98 6.96 9.37
N LEU A 67 3.07 7.02 8.04
CA LEU A 67 2.06 6.50 7.12
C LEU A 67 1.82 4.99 7.34
N LEU A 68 2.88 4.20 7.37
CA LEU A 68 2.79 2.75 7.50
C LEU A 68 2.31 2.35 8.90
N TRP A 69 2.77 3.04 9.94
CA TRP A 69 2.26 2.84 11.29
C TRP A 69 0.78 3.19 11.39
N ALA A 70 0.36 4.34 10.86
CA ALA A 70 -1.05 4.73 10.84
C ALA A 70 -1.90 3.71 10.07
N ALA A 71 -1.41 3.22 8.94
CA ALA A 71 -2.09 2.24 8.11
C ALA A 71 -2.36 0.93 8.86
N TYR A 72 -1.31 0.28 9.37
CA TYR A 72 -1.42 -1.06 9.97
C TYR A 72 -0.31 -1.37 10.98
N GLY A 73 0.25 -0.35 11.64
CA GLY A 73 1.29 -0.51 12.64
C GLY A 73 0.81 -1.17 13.92
N ARG A 74 1.75 -1.69 14.70
CA ARG A 74 1.49 -2.23 16.04
C ARG A 74 1.25 -1.07 17.00
N ASN A 75 0.10 -1.05 17.66
CA ASN A 75 -0.28 0.04 18.57
C ASN A 75 -0.49 -0.42 20.02
N ARG A 76 -0.31 -1.70 20.32
CA ARG A 76 -0.49 -2.31 21.64
C ARG A 76 0.56 -3.39 21.89
N PRO A 77 0.94 -3.62 23.18
CA PRO A 77 1.93 -4.65 23.55
C PRO A 77 1.53 -6.08 23.16
N ASP A 78 0.23 -6.37 23.13
CA ASP A 78 -0.34 -7.68 22.75
C ASP A 78 -0.26 -7.98 21.24
N GLY A 79 0.37 -7.09 20.46
CA GLY A 79 0.50 -7.22 19.01
C GLY A 79 -0.67 -6.67 18.20
N GLY A 80 -1.66 -6.05 18.85
CA GLY A 80 -2.79 -5.43 18.14
C GLY A 80 -2.36 -4.31 17.21
N ARG A 81 -3.11 -4.13 16.12
CA ARG A 81 -2.83 -3.19 15.02
C ARG A 81 -3.71 -1.95 15.08
N THR A 82 -3.34 -0.93 14.35
CA THR A 82 -4.12 0.30 14.14
C THR A 82 -5.42 0.08 13.37
N ALA A 83 -5.51 -0.96 12.56
CA ALA A 83 -6.73 -1.40 11.89
C ALA A 83 -7.16 -2.79 12.41
N PRO A 84 -8.48 -3.07 12.47
CA PRO A 84 -8.98 -4.37 12.91
C PRO A 84 -8.84 -5.45 11.84
N SER A 85 -8.79 -6.72 12.27
CA SER A 85 -8.97 -7.88 11.42
C SER A 85 -9.89 -8.89 12.10
N ALA A 86 -10.58 -9.74 11.33
CA ALA A 86 -11.45 -10.76 11.87
C ALA A 86 -10.65 -11.73 12.75
N LEU A 87 -11.12 -12.00 13.96
CA LEU A 87 -10.46 -12.86 14.94
C LEU A 87 -8.97 -12.49 15.21
N ASN A 88 -8.59 -11.25 14.94
CA ASN A 88 -7.20 -10.79 14.98
C ASN A 88 -6.25 -11.65 14.14
N ALA A 89 -6.73 -12.17 13.01
CA ALA A 89 -5.95 -13.03 12.10
C ALA A 89 -4.80 -12.24 11.43
N GLN A 90 -4.95 -10.92 11.32
CA GLN A 90 -3.95 -10.03 10.70
C GLN A 90 -3.51 -10.49 9.31
N GLU A 91 -4.49 -10.96 8.55
CA GLU A 91 -4.32 -11.63 7.26
C GLU A 91 -3.86 -10.71 6.12
N VAL A 92 -3.91 -9.40 6.31
CA VAL A 92 -3.52 -8.45 5.26
C VAL A 92 -2.09 -7.96 5.47
N ASP A 93 -1.27 -8.12 4.45
CA ASP A 93 0.07 -7.55 4.34
C ASP A 93 0.05 -6.26 3.51
N ILE A 94 0.94 -5.34 3.84
CA ILE A 94 1.18 -4.12 3.06
C ILE A 94 2.52 -4.27 2.34
N PHE A 95 2.47 -4.30 1.02
CA PHE A 95 3.67 -4.16 0.19
C PHE A 95 3.80 -2.72 -0.25
N VAL A 96 5.03 -2.22 -0.21
CA VAL A 96 5.39 -0.84 -0.52
C VAL A 96 6.19 -0.85 -1.80
N ALA A 97 5.58 -0.41 -2.90
CA ALA A 97 6.26 -0.28 -4.20
C ALA A 97 6.90 1.11 -4.31
N LEU A 98 8.23 1.12 -4.36
CA LEU A 98 9.10 2.29 -4.52
C LEU A 98 9.85 2.21 -5.86
N PRO A 99 10.48 3.30 -6.33
CA PRO A 99 11.37 3.26 -7.50
C PRO A 99 12.47 2.20 -7.40
N ALA A 100 13.04 2.03 -6.19
CA ALA A 100 14.14 1.12 -5.93
C ALA A 100 13.72 -0.36 -5.81
N GLY A 101 12.45 -0.64 -5.50
CA GLY A 101 11.99 -2.02 -5.33
C GLY A 101 10.63 -2.11 -4.66
N ALA A 102 10.16 -3.34 -4.45
CA ALA A 102 8.97 -3.62 -3.66
C ALA A 102 9.36 -4.27 -2.34
N TYR A 103 8.79 -3.77 -1.26
CA TYR A 103 9.12 -4.13 0.11
C TYR A 103 7.87 -4.60 0.85
N LEU A 104 8.02 -5.60 1.70
CA LEU A 104 7.01 -6.02 2.67
C LEU A 104 7.19 -5.21 3.96
N TYR A 105 6.12 -4.61 4.45
CA TYR A 105 6.12 -3.93 5.75
C TYR A 105 5.98 -4.91 6.89
N ASP A 106 7.03 -5.04 7.70
CA ASP A 106 6.98 -5.71 9.00
C ASP A 106 6.57 -4.71 10.08
N ALA A 107 5.35 -4.83 10.57
CA ALA A 107 4.85 -3.95 11.62
C ALA A 107 5.31 -4.36 13.03
N SER A 108 5.92 -5.53 13.22
CA SER A 108 6.46 -5.97 14.50
C SER A 108 7.80 -5.31 14.77
N GLU A 109 8.68 -5.31 13.76
CA GLU A 109 10.00 -4.69 13.81
C GLU A 109 9.99 -3.25 13.29
N HIS A 110 8.89 -2.82 12.69
CA HIS A 110 8.74 -1.53 12.02
C HIS A 110 9.81 -1.30 10.95
N GLU A 111 9.92 -2.26 10.06
CA GLU A 111 10.91 -2.30 8.97
C GLU A 111 10.25 -2.63 7.64
N LEU A 112 10.95 -2.31 6.55
CA LEU A 112 10.62 -2.75 5.20
C LEU A 112 11.64 -3.81 4.76
N HIS A 113 11.16 -4.98 4.35
CA HIS A 113 12.00 -6.05 3.82
C HIS A 113 11.87 -6.14 2.31
N LEU A 114 12.99 -6.10 1.59
CA LEU A 114 12.99 -6.21 0.12
C LEU A 114 12.45 -7.56 -0.32
N VAL A 115 11.44 -7.51 -1.19
CA VAL A 115 10.84 -8.70 -1.83
C VAL A 115 11.31 -8.80 -3.27
N VAL A 116 11.29 -7.69 -4.01
CA VAL A 116 11.66 -7.65 -5.43
C VAL A 116 12.47 -6.39 -5.71
N ALA A 117 13.66 -6.57 -6.28
CA ALA A 117 14.53 -5.48 -6.73
C ALA A 117 14.12 -4.99 -8.14
N SER A 118 12.85 -4.57 -8.28
CA SER A 118 12.28 -4.02 -9.52
C SER A 118 11.23 -2.97 -9.17
N ASP A 119 11.10 -1.94 -10.00
CA ASP A 119 10.05 -0.91 -9.86
C ASP A 119 8.69 -1.49 -10.26
N LEU A 120 7.91 -1.92 -9.27
CA LEU A 120 6.58 -2.50 -9.49
C LEU A 120 5.47 -1.46 -9.65
N ARG A 121 5.71 -0.17 -9.43
CA ARG A 121 4.66 0.86 -9.44
C ARG A 121 3.79 0.81 -10.69
N ARG A 122 4.39 0.60 -11.88
CA ARG A 122 3.66 0.49 -13.15
C ARG A 122 2.58 -0.58 -13.16
N VAL A 123 2.81 -1.72 -12.51
CA VAL A 123 1.85 -2.84 -12.50
C VAL A 123 0.79 -2.72 -11.41
N THR A 124 0.96 -1.81 -10.43
CA THR A 124 0.01 -1.65 -9.32
C THR A 124 -1.32 -1.02 -9.73
N GLY A 125 -1.48 -0.57 -10.97
CA GLY A 125 -2.74 -0.04 -11.51
C GLY A 125 -2.67 0.39 -12.96
N TYR A 126 -3.82 0.46 -13.60
CA TYR A 126 -3.94 0.84 -15.01
C TYR A 126 -3.85 2.36 -15.24
N GLN A 127 -4.03 3.17 -14.20
CA GLN A 127 -4.00 4.62 -14.30
C GLN A 127 -2.58 5.10 -14.65
N ASP A 128 -2.48 6.15 -15.45
CA ASP A 128 -1.21 6.69 -15.94
C ASP A 128 -0.34 7.31 -14.85
N PHE A 129 -0.95 7.94 -13.85
CA PHE A 129 -0.23 8.56 -12.73
C PHE A 129 0.57 7.56 -11.87
N VAL A 130 0.21 6.28 -11.88
CA VAL A 130 0.87 5.22 -11.09
C VAL A 130 2.35 5.05 -11.46
N ASP A 131 2.68 5.29 -12.75
CA ASP A 131 4.06 5.15 -13.25
C ASP A 131 5.04 6.15 -12.64
N ASP A 132 4.53 7.30 -12.21
CA ASP A 132 5.31 8.47 -11.80
C ASP A 132 5.13 8.81 -10.32
N ALA A 133 4.10 8.28 -9.66
CA ALA A 133 3.89 8.46 -8.24
C ALA A 133 5.08 7.88 -7.44
N PRO A 134 5.53 8.53 -6.36
CA PRO A 134 6.70 8.07 -5.61
C PRO A 134 6.45 6.75 -4.86
N LEU A 135 5.19 6.44 -4.54
CA LEU A 135 4.81 5.34 -3.67
C LEU A 135 3.45 4.77 -4.06
N ASP A 136 3.39 3.44 -4.16
CA ASP A 136 2.15 2.68 -4.18
C ASP A 136 2.15 1.62 -3.08
N LEU A 137 1.07 1.56 -2.32
CA LEU A 137 0.79 0.47 -1.39
C LEU A 137 -0.02 -0.61 -2.13
N VAL A 138 0.33 -1.87 -1.90
CA VAL A 138 -0.42 -3.03 -2.39
C VAL A 138 -0.84 -3.86 -1.18
N TYR A 139 -2.13 -4.12 -1.05
CA TYR A 139 -2.71 -4.90 0.03
C TYR A 139 -2.92 -6.32 -0.43
N VAL A 140 -2.30 -7.26 0.27
CA VAL A 140 -2.30 -8.69 -0.07
C VAL A 140 -2.84 -9.48 1.11
N ALA A 141 -3.87 -10.30 0.88
CA ALA A 141 -4.32 -11.26 1.87
C ALA A 141 -3.43 -12.49 1.86
N ASP A 142 -3.06 -12.98 3.04
CA ASP A 142 -2.44 -14.28 3.26
C ASP A 142 -3.44 -15.16 4.00
N TYR A 143 -4.09 -16.05 3.26
CA TYR A 143 -5.15 -16.92 3.79
C TYR A 143 -4.64 -18.04 4.68
N THR A 144 -3.34 -18.28 4.76
CA THR A 144 -2.76 -19.23 5.72
C THR A 144 -3.02 -18.80 7.16
N ARG A 145 -3.16 -17.50 7.39
CA ARG A 145 -3.50 -16.89 8.70
C ARG A 145 -4.98 -16.94 9.05
N CYS A 146 -5.84 -17.33 8.11
CA CYS A 146 -7.30 -17.39 8.27
C CYS A 146 -7.80 -18.78 8.65
N SER A 147 -7.04 -19.61 9.37
CA SER A 147 -7.39 -21.00 9.68
C SER A 147 -8.72 -21.16 10.44
N LEU A 148 -9.07 -20.19 11.28
CA LEU A 148 -10.32 -20.17 12.07
C LEU A 148 -11.51 -19.54 11.32
N VAL A 149 -11.29 -19.00 10.12
CA VAL A 149 -12.34 -18.38 9.31
C VAL A 149 -12.82 -19.36 8.26
N ALA A 150 -14.14 -19.51 8.12
CA ALA A 150 -14.74 -20.32 7.06
C ALA A 150 -14.25 -19.85 5.67
N VAL A 151 -13.86 -20.80 4.81
CA VAL A 151 -13.19 -20.54 3.53
C VAL A 151 -13.96 -19.53 2.66
N GLU A 152 -15.28 -19.70 2.59
CA GLU A 152 -16.20 -18.85 1.84
C GLU A 152 -16.30 -17.41 2.36
N SER A 153 -15.86 -17.17 3.58
CA SER A 153 -15.89 -15.82 4.21
C SER A 153 -14.53 -15.10 4.19
N ARG A 154 -13.44 -15.80 3.91
CA ARG A 154 -12.07 -15.27 4.03
C ARG A 154 -11.85 -14.05 3.15
N GLU A 155 -12.26 -14.13 1.89
CA GLU A 155 -12.10 -13.02 0.94
C GLU A 155 -12.85 -11.77 1.40
N ALA A 156 -14.11 -11.92 1.84
CA ALA A 156 -14.93 -10.81 2.33
C ALA A 156 -14.28 -10.14 3.54
N TYR A 157 -13.78 -10.92 4.50
CA TYR A 157 -13.11 -10.40 5.70
C TYR A 157 -11.79 -9.70 5.37
N ALA A 158 -11.01 -10.26 4.43
CA ALA A 158 -9.78 -9.63 3.99
C ALA A 158 -10.05 -8.27 3.31
N PHE A 159 -11.12 -8.16 2.49
CA PHE A 159 -11.51 -6.86 1.91
C PHE A 159 -12.00 -5.87 2.98
N VAL A 160 -12.69 -6.32 4.03
CA VAL A 160 -13.10 -5.47 5.16
C VAL A 160 -11.86 -4.95 5.90
N CYS A 161 -10.90 -5.83 6.20
CA CYS A 161 -9.62 -5.46 6.83
C CYS A 161 -8.85 -4.46 5.95
N ALA A 162 -8.68 -4.76 4.65
CA ALA A 162 -8.02 -3.85 3.71
C ALA A 162 -8.75 -2.51 3.61
N GLY A 163 -10.08 -2.49 3.66
CA GLY A 163 -10.88 -1.26 3.70
C GLY A 163 -10.57 -0.40 4.93
N ALA A 164 -10.45 -1.02 6.10
CA ALA A 164 -10.07 -0.32 7.33
C ALA A 164 -8.65 0.25 7.25
N ILE A 165 -7.69 -0.53 6.74
CA ILE A 165 -6.31 -0.09 6.52
C ILE A 165 -6.26 1.10 5.55
N THR A 166 -6.95 0.99 4.42
CA THR A 166 -6.97 2.06 3.40
C THR A 166 -7.61 3.35 3.92
N GLN A 167 -8.62 3.25 4.79
CA GLN A 167 -9.22 4.42 5.43
C GLN A 167 -8.25 5.09 6.39
N ASN A 168 -7.45 4.32 7.15
CA ASN A 168 -6.38 4.89 7.98
C ASN A 168 -5.38 5.69 7.13
N VAL A 169 -4.97 5.14 5.97
CA VAL A 169 -4.11 5.87 5.01
C VAL A 169 -4.76 7.17 4.52
N TYR A 170 -6.07 7.15 4.23
CA TYR A 170 -6.79 8.37 3.84
C TYR A 170 -6.80 9.42 4.93
N LEU A 171 -7.06 9.03 6.18
CA LEU A 171 -7.10 9.95 7.31
C LEU A 171 -5.72 10.51 7.63
N PHE A 172 -4.69 9.65 7.59
CA PHE A 172 -3.31 10.10 7.73
C PHE A 172 -2.93 11.08 6.61
N ALA A 173 -3.26 10.76 5.37
CA ALA A 173 -2.98 11.63 4.22
C ALA A 173 -3.66 13.00 4.37
N ALA A 174 -4.93 13.04 4.75
CA ALA A 174 -5.65 14.28 5.03
C ALA A 174 -4.99 15.09 6.16
N SER A 175 -4.55 14.40 7.21
CA SER A 175 -3.89 15.02 8.36
C SER A 175 -2.48 15.54 8.07
N SER A 176 -1.80 14.97 7.07
CA SER A 176 -0.39 15.26 6.76
C SER A 176 -0.20 16.03 5.44
N GLY A 177 -1.29 16.53 4.85
CA GLY A 177 -1.22 17.27 3.57
C GLY A 177 -0.79 16.41 2.38
N LEU A 178 -1.03 15.10 2.44
CA LEU A 178 -0.74 14.17 1.36
C LEU A 178 -1.97 13.95 0.46
N ALA A 179 -1.71 13.54 -0.78
CA ALA A 179 -2.70 13.07 -1.72
C ALA A 179 -2.72 11.55 -1.74
N THR A 180 -3.90 10.94 -1.82
CA THR A 180 -4.03 9.50 -1.93
C THR A 180 -5.29 9.09 -2.68
N VAL A 181 -5.23 7.92 -3.32
CA VAL A 181 -6.39 7.25 -3.93
C VAL A 181 -6.25 5.74 -3.90
N ILE A 182 -7.28 5.07 -3.39
CA ILE A 182 -7.43 3.61 -3.45
C ILE A 182 -7.87 3.18 -4.85
N ARG A 183 -7.46 1.99 -5.28
CA ARG A 183 -7.79 1.40 -6.58
C ARG A 183 -8.14 -0.07 -6.43
N ALA A 184 -9.24 -0.47 -7.08
CA ALA A 184 -9.66 -1.85 -7.26
C ALA A 184 -9.56 -2.30 -8.73
N TRP A 185 -9.49 -1.34 -9.67
CA TRP A 185 -9.27 -1.59 -11.08
C TRP A 185 -7.77 -1.74 -11.36
N ILE A 186 -7.28 -2.93 -11.11
CA ILE A 186 -5.86 -3.33 -11.14
C ILE A 186 -5.74 -4.72 -11.78
N ASP A 187 -4.58 -5.04 -12.29
CA ASP A 187 -4.25 -6.38 -12.79
C ASP A 187 -3.65 -7.22 -11.64
N ARG A 188 -4.53 -7.91 -10.92
CA ARG A 188 -4.12 -8.71 -9.74
C ARG A 188 -3.14 -9.82 -10.11
N ALA A 189 -3.33 -10.45 -11.28
CA ALA A 189 -2.46 -11.52 -11.73
C ALA A 189 -1.06 -10.99 -12.07
N ALA A 190 -0.97 -9.86 -12.78
CA ALA A 190 0.31 -9.24 -13.11
C ALA A 190 1.06 -8.75 -11.85
N ILE A 191 0.34 -8.26 -10.84
CA ILE A 191 0.94 -7.86 -9.56
C ILE A 191 1.45 -9.10 -8.81
N ALA A 192 0.63 -10.14 -8.68
CA ALA A 192 1.00 -11.38 -7.99
C ALA A 192 2.23 -12.04 -8.62
N ASP A 193 2.25 -12.14 -9.94
CA ASP A 193 3.39 -12.63 -10.72
C ASP A 193 4.66 -11.80 -10.47
N ALA A 194 4.54 -10.47 -10.55
CA ALA A 194 5.66 -9.58 -10.38
C ALA A 194 6.23 -9.58 -8.96
N MET A 195 5.40 -9.90 -7.96
CA MET A 195 5.80 -9.99 -6.55
C MET A 195 6.21 -11.41 -6.14
N GLY A 196 5.95 -12.42 -6.98
CA GLY A 196 6.22 -13.83 -6.66
C GLY A 196 5.34 -14.34 -5.51
N LEU A 197 4.05 -13.94 -5.47
CA LEU A 197 3.14 -14.34 -4.41
C LEU A 197 2.84 -15.84 -4.43
N ALA A 198 2.68 -16.42 -3.23
CA ALA A 198 2.27 -17.81 -3.07
C ALA A 198 0.78 -18.01 -3.45
N PRO A 199 0.34 -19.27 -3.74
CA PRO A 199 -1.04 -19.57 -4.12
C PRO A 199 -2.09 -19.16 -3.08
N ASP A 200 -1.74 -19.14 -1.79
CA ASP A 200 -2.62 -18.74 -0.69
C ASP A 200 -2.62 -17.23 -0.45
N GLN A 201 -1.90 -16.46 -1.27
CA GLN A 201 -1.85 -15.02 -1.22
C GLN A 201 -2.66 -14.39 -2.35
N GLN A 202 -3.48 -13.40 -2.01
CA GLN A 202 -4.34 -12.71 -2.96
C GLN A 202 -4.14 -11.20 -2.90
N VAL A 203 -3.86 -10.59 -4.07
CA VAL A 203 -3.87 -9.12 -4.20
C VAL A 203 -5.30 -8.62 -4.08
N LEU A 204 -5.56 -7.73 -3.13
CA LEU A 204 -6.88 -7.15 -2.88
C LEU A 204 -7.05 -5.81 -3.59
N LEU A 205 -6.25 -4.83 -3.19
CA LEU A 205 -6.34 -3.43 -3.58
C LEU A 205 -4.95 -2.83 -3.72
N SER A 206 -4.85 -1.68 -4.37
CA SER A 206 -3.68 -0.82 -4.31
C SER A 206 -4.06 0.61 -3.96
N GLN A 207 -3.10 1.39 -3.46
CA GLN A 207 -3.32 2.78 -3.07
C GLN A 207 -2.07 3.62 -3.34
N THR A 208 -2.21 4.67 -4.13
CA THR A 208 -1.13 5.64 -4.36
C THR A 208 -1.11 6.66 -3.25
N VAL A 209 0.09 7.02 -2.78
CA VAL A 209 0.31 8.09 -1.81
C VAL A 209 1.47 8.96 -2.25
N ALA A 210 1.29 10.28 -2.23
CA ALA A 210 2.30 11.27 -2.56
C ALA A 210 1.93 12.65 -2.00
N TYR A 211 2.79 13.64 -2.16
CA TYR A 211 2.36 15.03 -2.04
C TYR A 211 1.41 15.38 -3.19
N PRO A 212 0.43 16.28 -2.97
CA PRO A 212 -0.40 16.78 -4.06
C PRO A 212 0.44 17.57 -5.06
N LYS A 213 0.09 17.45 -6.35
CA LYS A 213 0.67 18.32 -7.38
C LYS A 213 0.19 19.75 -7.16
N VAL A 214 1.11 20.67 -6.99
CA VAL A 214 0.77 22.10 -6.93
C VAL A 214 0.37 22.54 -8.33
N THR A 215 -0.89 22.93 -8.50
CA THR A 215 -1.35 23.59 -9.74
C THR A 215 -0.97 25.07 -9.63
N THR A 216 0.03 25.50 -10.38
CA THR A 216 0.38 26.92 -10.57
C THR A 216 -0.62 27.58 -11.49
#